data_d23e24bc2bc4ba940cbaf5d9d1cf70cf
#
_entry.id   d23e24bc2bc4ba940cbaf5d9d1cf70cf
#
_cell.length_a   1.000
_cell.length_b   1.000
_cell.length_c   1.000
_cell.angle_alpha   90.00
_cell.angle_beta   90.00
_cell.angle_gamma   90.00
#
_symmetry.space_group_name_H-M   'P 1'
#
loop_
_entity.id
_entity.type
_entity.pdbx_description
1 polymer ?
#
loop_
_entity_poly.entity_id
_entity_poly.type
_entity_poly.pdbx_seq_one_letter_code
_entity_poly.pdbx_strand_id
1 'polypeptide(L)'
;MKKILVVVESINVNDSSASKGRVALIKNLKKCNYDIKVYHYTRKDISIQGIPCVAIKEKKVTFLAIVNKLQLIFYKLTKIRLSKYYEMLTGFSFSFLNDAKSIKAALKNEKDFNPDFVLTLSKAASFTAHKAILGIPKWHSKWLAYVHDPYPFHFYPRPYNWVEPGYHKKQEFFREVSKKSAHGVFPSQLLKEWMGSYYPDFLERGIVIPHQIQDEEVTNKVLPNYFSKEGFTILHAGNLMLPRNPKGLIEGYKEFLKNNKEAKKDTQLLFIGSNEAFNEYLNHEKNNLEQLYVSKGYVQYNEVQIMQMNASINVILEAKAEISPFLPGKFPHCIKADKPILHLGPQMSETSRLLGEDYKYKSQIDDTQKIAQHIEELYQKWKNDKYNHLNRPDLVDYLSIKNLKTVMNSLSSDASS
;
A
#
# COMPACT_ATOMS: atom_id res chain seq x y z
N MET A 1 18.07 2.82 -24.71
CA MET A 1 17.02 2.52 -23.72
C MET A 1 17.68 2.51 -22.35
N LYS A 2 17.19 3.33 -21.39
CA LYS A 2 17.74 3.37 -20.03
C LYS A 2 17.43 2.09 -19.27
N LYS A 3 18.34 1.69 -18.38
CA LYS A 3 18.31 0.43 -17.64
C LYS A 3 17.95 0.66 -16.18
N ILE A 4 16.99 -0.12 -15.66
CA ILE A 4 16.62 -0.09 -14.24
C ILE A 4 16.87 -1.46 -13.61
N LEU A 5 17.72 -1.50 -12.59
CA LEU A 5 17.87 -2.65 -11.71
C LEU A 5 16.88 -2.52 -10.55
N VAL A 6 15.89 -3.39 -10.49
CA VAL A 6 14.93 -3.41 -9.40
C VAL A 6 15.35 -4.44 -8.35
N VAL A 7 15.38 -4.03 -7.09
CA VAL A 7 15.66 -4.90 -5.94
C VAL A 7 14.46 -4.91 -5.01
N VAL A 8 13.83 -6.06 -4.86
CA VAL A 8 12.55 -6.18 -4.15
C VAL A 8 12.49 -7.45 -3.28
N GLU A 9 11.84 -7.36 -2.14
CA GLU A 9 11.71 -8.51 -1.24
C GLU A 9 10.71 -9.56 -1.73
N SER A 10 9.63 -9.14 -2.38
CA SER A 10 8.66 -10.07 -2.96
C SER A 10 7.99 -9.49 -4.21
N ILE A 11 7.90 -10.34 -5.24
CA ILE A 11 7.08 -10.13 -6.45
C ILE A 11 5.89 -11.10 -6.51
N ASN A 12 5.62 -11.85 -5.44
CA ASN A 12 4.46 -12.72 -5.39
C ASN A 12 3.19 -11.89 -5.12
N VAL A 13 2.37 -11.74 -6.15
CA VAL A 13 1.12 -10.97 -6.09
C VAL A 13 0.09 -11.54 -5.09
N ASN A 14 0.26 -12.78 -4.67
CA ASN A 14 -0.61 -13.44 -3.69
C ASN A 14 -0.17 -13.19 -2.24
N ASP A 15 1.02 -12.60 -1.99
CA ASP A 15 1.50 -12.32 -0.63
C ASP A 15 0.71 -11.19 0.03
N SER A 16 0.38 -10.14 -0.73
CA SER A 16 -0.31 -8.95 -0.19
C SER A 16 -0.74 -7.99 -1.31
N SER A 17 -1.64 -7.06 -1.00
CA SER A 17 -1.99 -5.93 -1.89
C SER A 17 -0.77 -5.07 -2.24
N ALA A 18 0.15 -4.87 -1.30
CA ALA A 18 1.39 -4.13 -1.54
C ALA A 18 2.30 -4.83 -2.57
N SER A 19 2.31 -6.17 -2.63
CA SER A 19 3.05 -6.91 -3.66
C SER A 19 2.48 -6.66 -5.05
N LYS A 20 1.15 -6.57 -5.17
CA LYS A 20 0.48 -6.20 -6.42
C LYS A 20 0.90 -4.81 -6.90
N GLY A 21 0.90 -3.82 -6.00
CA GLY A 21 1.34 -2.46 -6.31
C GLY A 21 2.80 -2.39 -6.79
N ARG A 22 3.71 -3.15 -6.17
CA ARG A 22 5.11 -3.23 -6.60
C ARG A 22 5.25 -3.85 -8.00
N VAL A 23 4.55 -4.95 -8.27
CA VAL A 23 4.56 -5.59 -9.60
C VAL A 23 3.93 -4.68 -10.65
N ALA A 24 2.87 -3.94 -10.30
CA ALA A 24 2.26 -2.94 -11.18
C ALA A 24 3.26 -1.85 -11.57
N LEU A 25 3.99 -1.28 -10.59
CA LEU A 25 5.03 -0.29 -10.85
C LEU A 25 6.12 -0.85 -11.79
N ILE A 26 6.62 -2.06 -11.54
CA ILE A 26 7.63 -2.71 -12.37
C ILE A 26 7.13 -2.89 -13.81
N LYS A 27 5.91 -3.38 -14.00
CA LYS A 27 5.28 -3.54 -15.33
C LYS A 27 5.10 -2.19 -16.03
N ASN A 28 4.68 -1.15 -15.31
CA ASN A 28 4.49 0.18 -15.88
C ASN A 28 5.82 0.84 -16.25
N LEU A 29 6.88 0.67 -15.47
CA LEU A 29 8.23 1.08 -15.87
C LEU A 29 8.68 0.40 -17.17
N LYS A 30 8.36 -0.90 -17.38
CA LYS A 30 8.64 -1.59 -18.64
C LYS A 30 7.84 -0.97 -19.80
N LYS A 31 6.57 -0.63 -19.58
CA LYS A 31 5.73 0.08 -20.56
C LYS A 31 6.25 1.50 -20.86
N CYS A 32 6.96 2.14 -19.92
CA CYS A 32 7.66 3.39 -20.14
C CYS A 32 8.95 3.26 -20.99
N ASN A 33 9.21 2.08 -21.55
CA ASN A 33 10.36 1.78 -22.40
C ASN A 33 11.71 1.77 -21.65
N TYR A 34 11.70 1.29 -20.37
CA TYR A 34 12.92 0.96 -19.66
C TYR A 34 13.32 -0.51 -19.87
N ASP A 35 14.62 -0.79 -19.94
CA ASP A 35 15.15 -2.15 -19.82
C ASP A 35 15.26 -2.50 -18.34
N ILE A 36 14.53 -3.53 -17.89
CA ILE A 36 14.38 -3.85 -16.48
C ILE A 36 14.91 -5.24 -16.18
N LYS A 37 15.74 -5.33 -15.13
CA LYS A 37 16.14 -6.59 -14.52
C LYS A 37 15.74 -6.56 -13.04
N VAL A 38 15.04 -7.60 -12.57
CA VAL A 38 14.50 -7.69 -11.20
C VAL A 38 15.28 -8.71 -10.40
N TYR A 39 15.84 -8.29 -9.27
CA TYR A 39 16.35 -9.17 -8.24
C TYR A 39 15.33 -9.24 -7.09
N HIS A 40 14.79 -10.42 -6.82
CA HIS A 40 13.75 -10.59 -5.80
C HIS A 40 14.11 -11.65 -4.75
N TYR A 41 13.72 -11.38 -3.52
CA TYR A 41 13.94 -12.28 -2.38
C TYR A 41 12.63 -12.96 -1.95
N THR A 42 11.82 -13.38 -2.92
CA THR A 42 10.50 -14.02 -2.69
C THR A 42 10.63 -15.41 -2.06
N ARG A 43 11.84 -16.01 -2.09
CA ARG A 43 12.11 -17.40 -1.67
C ARG A 43 11.35 -18.45 -2.49
N LYS A 44 10.82 -18.06 -3.64
CA LYS A 44 10.16 -18.89 -4.65
C LYS A 44 10.72 -18.50 -6.01
N ASP A 45 10.81 -19.44 -6.92
CA ASP A 45 11.18 -19.16 -8.30
C ASP A 45 9.93 -18.73 -9.07
N ILE A 46 9.74 -17.43 -9.19
CA ILE A 46 8.65 -16.80 -9.90
C ILE A 46 9.17 -15.67 -10.76
N SER A 47 8.49 -15.37 -11.84
CA SER A 47 8.86 -14.35 -12.80
C SER A 47 7.71 -13.38 -13.09
N ILE A 48 8.03 -12.22 -13.62
CA ILE A 48 7.08 -11.28 -14.21
C ILE A 48 7.20 -11.43 -15.72
N GLN A 49 6.08 -11.70 -16.39
CA GLN A 49 6.08 -11.91 -17.84
C GLN A 49 6.79 -10.78 -18.61
N GLY A 50 7.71 -11.13 -19.47
CA GLY A 50 8.47 -10.20 -20.30
C GLY A 50 9.54 -9.39 -19.58
N ILE A 51 9.86 -9.73 -18.31
CA ILE A 51 10.87 -9.04 -17.50
C ILE A 51 11.85 -10.08 -16.91
N PRO A 52 13.17 -9.97 -17.15
CA PRO A 52 14.16 -10.82 -16.53
C PRO A 52 14.13 -10.72 -15.01
N CYS A 53 13.85 -11.85 -14.34
CA CYS A 53 13.77 -11.95 -12.89
C CYS A 53 14.82 -12.93 -12.36
N VAL A 54 15.52 -12.56 -11.31
CA VAL A 54 16.53 -13.37 -10.63
C VAL A 54 16.09 -13.63 -9.20
N ALA A 55 15.74 -14.87 -8.89
CA ALA A 55 15.41 -15.30 -7.54
C ALA A 55 16.68 -15.36 -6.69
N ILE A 56 16.76 -14.52 -5.66
CA ILE A 56 17.90 -14.49 -4.74
C ILE A 56 17.78 -15.67 -3.77
N LYS A 57 18.81 -16.50 -3.70
CA LYS A 57 18.90 -17.62 -2.74
C LYS A 57 19.40 -17.13 -1.38
N GLU A 58 18.73 -17.55 -0.33
CA GLU A 58 19.17 -17.30 1.04
C GLU A 58 20.51 -17.99 1.31
N LYS A 59 21.44 -17.28 1.93
CA LYS A 59 22.70 -17.83 2.43
C LYS A 59 22.43 -18.57 3.75
N LYS A 60 22.29 -19.90 3.68
CA LYS A 60 21.95 -20.75 4.84
C LYS A 60 23.13 -21.09 5.75
N VAL A 61 24.36 -20.99 5.25
CA VAL A 61 25.61 -21.34 5.97
C VAL A 61 26.38 -20.06 6.34
N THR A 62 25.71 -19.13 7.00
CA THR A 62 26.36 -17.94 7.56
C THR A 62 26.24 -17.97 9.07
N PHE A 63 27.14 -17.31 9.78
CA PHE A 63 27.03 -17.15 11.23
C PHE A 63 25.63 -16.65 11.65
N LEU A 64 25.13 -15.61 10.97
CA LEU A 64 23.79 -15.04 11.23
C LEU A 64 22.66 -16.05 11.00
N ALA A 65 22.73 -16.87 9.94
CA ALA A 65 21.73 -17.89 9.67
C ALA A 65 21.75 -19.00 10.71
N ILE A 66 22.94 -19.42 11.13
CA ILE A 66 23.12 -20.46 12.17
C ILE A 66 22.57 -19.96 13.51
N VAL A 67 22.97 -18.75 13.94
CA VAL A 67 22.50 -18.16 15.19
C VAL A 67 20.98 -17.93 15.15
N ASN A 68 20.43 -17.46 14.02
CA ASN A 68 18.99 -17.34 13.85
C ASN A 68 18.26 -18.67 14.01
N LYS A 69 18.80 -19.75 13.47
CA LYS A 69 18.23 -21.10 13.60
C LYS A 69 18.30 -21.61 15.04
N LEU A 70 19.44 -21.43 15.71
CA LEU A 70 19.62 -21.80 17.10
C LEU A 70 18.69 -21.04 18.04
N GLN A 71 18.55 -19.73 17.86
CA GLN A 71 17.62 -18.94 18.67
C GLN A 71 16.15 -19.31 18.44
N LEU A 72 15.75 -19.73 17.24
CA LEU A 72 14.40 -20.23 16.98
C LEU A 72 14.14 -21.55 17.70
N ILE A 73 15.13 -22.46 17.74
CA ILE A 73 15.04 -23.70 18.51
C ILE A 73 14.95 -23.38 20.00
N PHE A 74 15.81 -22.49 20.51
CA PHE A 74 15.79 -22.07 21.92
C PHE A 74 14.43 -21.45 22.27
N TYR A 75 13.86 -20.58 21.42
CA TYR A 75 12.54 -19.99 21.63
C TYR A 75 11.43 -21.06 21.66
N LYS A 76 11.50 -22.08 20.81
CA LYS A 76 10.51 -23.16 20.83
C LYS A 76 10.51 -23.92 22.16
N LEU A 77 11.69 -24.10 22.75
CA LEU A 77 11.87 -24.83 24.01
C LEU A 77 11.52 -23.98 25.24
N THR A 78 11.98 -22.73 25.27
CA THR A 78 11.93 -21.89 26.48
C THR A 78 10.88 -20.77 26.43
N LYS A 79 10.33 -20.47 25.26
CA LYS A 79 9.49 -19.28 24.97
C LYS A 79 10.20 -17.93 25.17
N ILE A 80 11.51 -17.92 25.44
CA ILE A 80 12.32 -16.71 25.63
C ILE A 80 12.82 -16.20 24.27
N ARG A 81 12.52 -14.94 23.94
CA ARG A 81 12.93 -14.29 22.67
C ARG A 81 14.29 -13.61 22.82
N LEU A 82 15.39 -14.35 22.66
CA LEU A 82 16.75 -13.78 22.69
C LEU A 82 16.98 -12.74 21.56
N SER A 83 16.28 -12.87 20.43
CA SER A 83 16.36 -11.91 19.33
C SER A 83 16.04 -10.47 19.77
N LYS A 84 15.17 -10.27 20.75
CA LYS A 84 14.82 -8.93 21.26
C LYS A 84 16.06 -8.19 21.82
N TYR A 85 16.89 -8.88 22.57
CA TYR A 85 18.12 -8.28 23.14
C TYR A 85 19.14 -7.94 22.06
N TYR A 86 19.28 -8.84 21.07
CA TYR A 86 20.14 -8.57 19.92
C TYR A 86 19.67 -7.39 19.09
N GLU A 87 18.35 -7.29 18.86
CA GLU A 87 17.74 -6.17 18.16
C GLU A 87 17.89 -4.84 18.92
N MET A 88 17.88 -4.86 20.26
CA MET A 88 18.16 -3.67 21.06
C MET A 88 19.57 -3.13 20.81
N LEU A 89 20.56 -4.02 20.63
CA LEU A 89 21.95 -3.62 20.38
C LEU A 89 22.21 -3.23 18.93
N THR A 90 21.69 -3.99 17.97
CA THR A 90 22.02 -3.86 16.55
C THR A 90 20.98 -3.10 15.73
N GLY A 91 19.76 -2.96 16.25
CA GLY A 91 18.59 -2.44 15.56
C GLY A 91 17.86 -3.48 14.69
N PHE A 92 18.46 -4.66 14.46
CA PHE A 92 17.96 -5.61 13.45
C PHE A 92 18.00 -7.04 13.92
N SER A 93 17.03 -7.84 13.48
CA SER A 93 17.07 -9.29 13.73
C SER A 93 18.17 -9.98 12.92
N PHE A 94 18.58 -11.16 13.39
CA PHE A 94 19.53 -12.01 12.65
C PHE A 94 19.05 -12.34 11.25
N SER A 95 17.74 -12.58 11.08
CA SER A 95 17.13 -12.86 9.77
C SER A 95 17.22 -11.65 8.86
N PHE A 96 16.87 -10.44 9.33
CA PHE A 96 16.98 -9.21 8.53
C PHE A 96 18.41 -8.99 8.03
N LEU A 97 19.41 -9.13 8.91
CA LEU A 97 20.81 -8.95 8.53
C LEU A 97 21.29 -10.03 7.54
N ASN A 98 20.86 -11.28 7.72
CA ASN A 98 21.19 -12.38 6.80
C ASN A 98 20.54 -12.18 5.42
N ASP A 99 19.29 -11.74 5.40
CA ASP A 99 18.55 -11.44 4.18
C ASP A 99 19.23 -10.29 3.40
N ALA A 100 19.53 -9.18 4.07
CA ALA A 100 20.27 -8.07 3.47
C ALA A 100 21.66 -8.50 2.94
N LYS A 101 22.38 -9.37 3.69
CA LYS A 101 23.67 -9.92 3.24
C LYS A 101 23.53 -10.84 2.05
N SER A 102 22.44 -11.63 1.98
CA SER A 102 22.15 -12.52 0.85
C SER A 102 21.84 -11.70 -0.41
N ILE A 103 21.02 -10.66 -0.29
CA ILE A 103 20.70 -9.73 -1.37
C ILE A 103 21.97 -9.02 -1.85
N LYS A 104 22.75 -8.43 -0.93
CA LYS A 104 24.01 -7.75 -1.25
C LYS A 104 24.98 -8.65 -2.02
N ALA A 105 25.11 -9.92 -1.62
CA ALA A 105 26.00 -10.85 -2.28
C ALA A 105 25.56 -11.21 -3.70
N ALA A 106 24.25 -11.42 -3.92
CA ALA A 106 23.71 -11.64 -5.25
C ALA A 106 23.97 -10.45 -6.17
N LEU A 107 23.75 -9.23 -5.68
CA LEU A 107 23.93 -7.99 -6.43
C LEU A 107 25.40 -7.69 -6.75
N LYS A 108 26.34 -8.05 -5.87
CA LYS A 108 27.78 -7.91 -6.14
C LYS A 108 28.26 -8.80 -7.29
N ASN A 109 27.58 -9.92 -7.52
CA ASN A 109 27.89 -10.84 -8.62
C ASN A 109 27.30 -10.41 -9.96
N GLU A 110 26.47 -9.36 -9.98
CA GLU A 110 25.95 -8.80 -11.23
C GLU A 110 27.05 -8.04 -11.96
N LYS A 111 27.41 -8.52 -13.17
CA LYS A 111 28.47 -7.96 -14.01
C LYS A 111 27.96 -7.46 -15.36
N ASP A 112 26.87 -8.04 -15.84
CA ASP A 112 26.39 -7.86 -17.21
C ASP A 112 25.36 -6.73 -17.34
N PHE A 113 24.70 -6.39 -16.25
CA PHE A 113 23.68 -5.34 -16.24
C PHE A 113 24.22 -4.07 -15.55
N ASN A 114 24.59 -3.08 -16.37
CA ASN A 114 25.01 -1.76 -15.87
C ASN A 114 23.77 -0.84 -15.83
N PRO A 115 23.14 -0.61 -14.66
CA PRO A 115 21.92 0.18 -14.57
C PRO A 115 22.18 1.68 -14.61
N ASP A 116 21.25 2.43 -15.22
CA ASP A 116 21.16 3.89 -15.08
C ASP A 116 20.48 4.24 -13.74
N PHE A 117 19.52 3.43 -13.31
CA PHE A 117 18.86 3.54 -12.00
C PHE A 117 18.83 2.21 -11.26
N VAL A 118 18.95 2.28 -9.93
CA VAL A 118 18.76 1.16 -9.02
C VAL A 118 17.57 1.46 -8.13
N LEU A 119 16.45 0.77 -8.35
CA LEU A 119 15.22 0.97 -7.59
C LEU A 119 15.09 -0.09 -6.50
N THR A 120 15.06 0.33 -5.23
CA THR A 120 14.73 -0.56 -4.10
C THR A 120 13.29 -0.38 -3.69
N LEU A 121 12.55 -1.49 -3.56
CA LEU A 121 11.15 -1.49 -3.13
C LEU A 121 11.04 -2.15 -1.75
N SER A 122 10.54 -1.41 -0.75
CA SER A 122 10.31 -1.95 0.59
C SER A 122 9.09 -2.88 0.62
N LYS A 123 9.04 -3.76 1.64
CA LYS A 123 7.88 -4.61 1.94
C LYS A 123 7.35 -4.20 3.32
N ALA A 124 6.31 -3.38 3.35
CA ALA A 124 5.89 -2.70 4.57
C ALA A 124 7.09 -1.99 5.23
N ALA A 125 7.27 -2.13 6.53
CA ALA A 125 8.44 -1.60 7.25
C ALA A 125 9.71 -2.46 7.13
N SER A 126 9.79 -3.42 6.21
CA SER A 126 11.03 -4.13 5.91
C SER A 126 11.81 -3.42 4.81
N PHE A 127 13.04 -3.11 5.09
CA PHE A 127 13.97 -2.37 4.21
C PHE A 127 15.25 -3.18 3.95
N THR A 128 15.15 -4.51 3.82
CA THR A 128 16.33 -5.38 3.57
C THR A 128 17.00 -5.07 2.24
N ALA A 129 16.23 -4.75 1.19
CA ALA A 129 16.76 -4.31 -0.09
C ALA A 129 17.57 -3.00 0.04
N HIS A 130 17.04 -2.03 0.80
CA HIS A 130 17.72 -0.76 1.07
C HIS A 130 19.02 -0.98 1.86
N LYS A 131 18.99 -1.86 2.89
CA LYS A 131 20.18 -2.23 3.67
C LYS A 131 21.25 -2.89 2.80
N ALA A 132 20.86 -3.69 1.82
CA ALA A 132 21.79 -4.32 0.88
C ALA A 132 22.47 -3.29 -0.03
N ILE A 133 21.69 -2.35 -0.62
CA ILE A 133 22.22 -1.30 -1.51
C ILE A 133 23.10 -0.30 -0.76
N LEU A 134 22.75 0.04 0.47
CA LEU A 134 23.60 0.90 1.32
C LEU A 134 25.04 0.35 1.45
N GLY A 135 25.22 -0.94 1.36
CA GLY A 135 26.54 -1.59 1.34
C GLY A 135 27.19 -1.73 -0.06
N ILE A 136 26.67 -1.04 -1.10
CA ILE A 136 27.18 -1.06 -2.48
C ILE A 136 27.38 0.38 -3.00
N PRO A 137 28.45 1.09 -2.57
CA PRO A 137 28.63 2.52 -2.84
C PRO A 137 28.56 2.93 -4.31
N LYS A 138 29.01 2.06 -5.24
CA LYS A 138 29.00 2.34 -6.68
C LYS A 138 27.60 2.64 -7.25
N TRP A 139 26.54 2.34 -6.52
CA TRP A 139 25.15 2.55 -6.96
C TRP A 139 24.44 3.68 -6.23
N HIS A 140 25.08 4.33 -5.24
CA HIS A 140 24.41 5.35 -4.42
C HIS A 140 23.93 6.54 -5.28
N SER A 141 24.72 7.01 -6.24
CA SER A 141 24.37 8.12 -7.15
C SER A 141 23.26 7.79 -8.17
N LYS A 142 22.84 6.51 -8.24
CA LYS A 142 21.78 6.01 -9.14
C LYS A 142 20.62 5.42 -8.36
N TRP A 143 20.66 5.50 -7.03
CA TRP A 143 19.74 4.79 -6.16
C TRP A 143 18.44 5.56 -5.92
N LEU A 144 17.33 4.95 -6.33
CA LEU A 144 15.96 5.35 -6.05
C LEU A 144 15.44 4.51 -4.87
N ALA A 145 15.38 5.11 -3.67
CA ALA A 145 14.97 4.43 -2.46
C ALA A 145 13.45 4.58 -2.25
N TYR A 146 12.66 3.59 -2.66
CA TYR A 146 11.19 3.67 -2.54
C TYR A 146 10.74 3.34 -1.11
N VAL A 147 10.15 4.32 -0.45
CA VAL A 147 9.68 4.28 0.93
C VAL A 147 8.16 4.24 0.93
N HIS A 148 7.59 3.04 1.17
CA HIS A 148 6.13 2.85 1.13
C HIS A 148 5.45 3.25 2.44
N ASP A 149 6.16 3.16 3.56
CA ASP A 149 5.62 3.38 4.90
C ASP A 149 6.64 4.16 5.76
N PRO A 150 6.21 4.86 6.81
CA PRO A 150 7.10 5.49 7.77
C PRO A 150 8.09 4.50 8.39
N TYR A 151 9.32 4.93 8.61
CA TYR A 151 10.36 4.09 9.21
C TYR A 151 11.32 4.92 10.08
N PRO A 152 11.69 4.43 11.27
CA PRO A 152 11.18 3.22 11.96
C PRO A 152 9.72 3.33 12.41
N PHE A 153 9.16 2.23 12.94
CA PHE A 153 7.74 2.17 13.31
C PHE A 153 7.27 3.26 14.27
N HIS A 154 8.12 3.76 15.16
CA HIS A 154 7.75 4.84 16.07
C HIS A 154 7.54 6.20 15.35
N PHE A 155 7.83 6.28 14.05
CA PHE A 155 7.50 7.43 13.19
C PHE A 155 6.16 7.29 12.49
N TYR A 156 5.43 6.20 12.73
CA TYR A 156 4.05 6.16 12.29
C TYR A 156 3.22 7.24 13.01
N PRO A 157 2.33 7.96 12.30
CA PRO A 157 1.45 8.92 12.95
C PRO A 157 0.51 8.23 13.93
N ARG A 158 0.00 8.96 14.92
CA ARG A 158 -1.06 8.43 15.80
C ARG A 158 -2.27 8.00 14.94
N PRO A 159 -2.97 6.94 15.32
CA PRO A 159 -2.95 6.22 16.59
C PRO A 159 -1.94 5.05 16.68
N TYR A 160 -1.03 4.90 15.74
CA TYR A 160 -0.05 3.83 15.75
C TYR A 160 1.05 4.13 16.76
N ASN A 161 1.05 3.42 17.89
CA ASN A 161 2.01 3.60 18.99
C ASN A 161 3.04 2.46 19.00
N TRP A 162 3.66 2.21 17.87
CA TRP A 162 4.61 1.11 17.74
C TRP A 162 6.03 1.57 18.08
N VAL A 163 6.67 0.84 18.99
CA VAL A 163 8.07 1.03 19.32
C VAL A 163 8.80 -0.30 19.15
N GLU A 164 9.86 -0.27 18.36
CA GLU A 164 10.66 -1.44 18.08
C GLU A 164 11.94 -1.47 18.92
N PRO A 165 12.43 -2.67 19.33
CA PRO A 165 13.74 -2.78 19.92
C PRO A 165 14.83 -2.21 19.00
N GLY A 166 15.77 -1.45 19.56
CA GLY A 166 16.87 -0.86 18.80
C GLY A 166 16.48 0.20 17.77
N TYR A 167 15.34 0.89 17.97
CA TYR A 167 14.82 1.90 17.05
C TYR A 167 15.83 3.01 16.71
N HIS A 168 16.74 3.38 17.63
CA HIS A 168 17.80 4.35 17.37
C HIS A 168 18.74 3.89 16.23
N LYS A 169 19.10 2.59 16.21
CA LYS A 169 19.93 2.02 15.15
C LYS A 169 19.20 1.94 13.81
N LYS A 170 17.89 1.73 13.85
CA LYS A 170 17.03 1.79 12.67
C LYS A 170 16.93 3.22 12.14
N GLN A 171 16.88 4.20 13.02
CA GLN A 171 16.91 5.64 12.69
C GLN A 171 18.24 6.04 12.03
N GLU A 172 19.37 5.64 12.63
CA GLU A 172 20.69 5.85 12.05
C GLU A 172 20.80 5.21 10.65
N PHE A 173 20.34 3.97 10.51
CA PHE A 173 20.30 3.29 9.22
C PHE A 173 19.50 4.08 8.18
N PHE A 174 18.33 4.57 8.55
CA PHE A 174 17.46 5.24 7.59
C PHE A 174 17.95 6.67 7.26
N ARG A 175 18.64 7.32 8.19
CA ARG A 175 19.38 8.55 7.92
C ARG A 175 20.48 8.33 6.89
N GLU A 176 21.19 7.20 6.94
CA GLU A 176 22.17 6.86 5.91
C GLU A 176 21.50 6.55 4.56
N VAL A 177 20.31 5.93 4.56
CA VAL A 177 19.52 5.74 3.34
C VAL A 177 19.15 7.09 2.72
N SER A 178 18.64 8.04 3.51
CA SER A 178 18.26 9.36 3.01
C SER A 178 19.46 10.13 2.44
N LYS A 179 20.61 10.08 3.11
CA LYS A 179 21.82 10.78 2.67
C LYS A 179 22.43 10.19 1.40
N LYS A 180 22.39 8.86 1.25
CA LYS A 180 23.17 8.15 0.21
C LYS A 180 22.36 7.77 -1.02
N SER A 181 21.03 7.75 -0.93
CA SER A 181 20.20 7.60 -2.13
C SER A 181 20.26 8.86 -2.99
N ALA A 182 20.25 8.69 -4.31
CA ALA A 182 20.12 9.82 -5.24
C ALA A 182 18.75 10.50 -4.99
N HIS A 183 17.70 9.67 -4.88
CA HIS A 183 16.35 10.17 -4.57
C HIS A 183 15.63 9.23 -3.59
N GLY A 184 14.90 9.83 -2.62
CA GLY A 184 13.82 9.15 -1.92
C GLY A 184 12.58 9.10 -2.81
N VAL A 185 11.92 7.97 -2.92
CA VAL A 185 10.68 7.83 -3.70
C VAL A 185 9.52 7.52 -2.77
N PHE A 186 8.40 8.21 -2.92
CA PHE A 186 7.25 8.09 -2.03
C PHE A 186 5.95 7.90 -2.82
N PRO A 187 4.98 7.11 -2.30
CA PRO A 187 3.68 6.96 -2.95
C PRO A 187 2.77 8.19 -2.79
N SER A 188 3.12 9.14 -1.92
CA SER A 188 2.31 10.31 -1.60
C SER A 188 3.16 11.51 -1.23
N GLN A 189 2.63 12.70 -1.47
CA GLN A 189 3.27 13.95 -1.09
C GLN A 189 3.36 14.08 0.44
N LEU A 190 2.27 13.77 1.15
CA LEU A 190 2.28 13.84 2.61
C LEU A 190 3.25 12.85 3.25
N LEU A 191 3.47 11.65 2.66
CA LEU A 191 4.48 10.73 3.17
C LEU A 191 5.91 11.24 2.92
N LYS A 192 6.15 11.87 1.77
CA LYS A 192 7.43 12.53 1.49
C LYS A 192 7.71 13.60 2.56
N GLU A 193 6.75 14.48 2.83
CA GLU A 193 6.87 15.55 3.82
C GLU A 193 7.01 14.99 5.24
N TRP A 194 6.20 14.00 5.60
CA TRP A 194 6.26 13.32 6.89
C TRP A 194 7.63 12.70 7.15
N MET A 195 8.15 11.92 6.19
CA MET A 195 9.48 11.33 6.32
C MET A 195 10.59 12.37 6.22
N GLY A 196 10.39 13.41 5.43
CA GLY A 196 11.31 14.53 5.30
C GLY A 196 11.47 15.34 6.57
N SER A 197 10.43 15.44 7.43
CA SER A 197 10.52 16.10 8.74
C SER A 197 11.50 15.39 9.69
N TYR A 198 11.73 14.08 9.51
CA TYR A 198 12.72 13.30 10.28
C TYR A 198 14.05 13.16 9.57
N TYR A 199 14.05 13.21 8.23
CA TYR A 199 15.20 13.02 7.35
C TYR A 199 15.20 14.09 6.25
N PRO A 200 15.78 15.29 6.52
CA PRO A 200 15.69 16.46 5.62
C PRO A 200 16.11 16.21 4.17
N ASP A 201 17.08 15.33 3.93
CA ASP A 201 17.49 14.93 2.58
C ASP A 201 16.31 14.45 1.70
N PHE A 202 15.26 13.92 2.31
CA PHE A 202 14.05 13.50 1.60
C PHE A 202 13.13 14.67 1.20
N LEU A 203 13.24 15.83 1.85
CA LEU A 203 12.56 17.04 1.37
C LEU A 203 13.23 17.56 0.10
N GLU A 204 14.57 17.61 0.12
CA GLU A 204 15.37 18.15 -0.98
C GLU A 204 15.34 17.23 -2.22
N ARG A 205 15.56 15.93 -2.02
CA ARG A 205 15.74 14.94 -3.10
C ARG A 205 14.62 13.91 -3.20
N GLY A 206 13.53 14.13 -2.49
CA GLY A 206 12.37 13.25 -2.53
C GLY A 206 11.48 13.53 -3.74
N ILE A 207 11.03 12.46 -4.39
CA ILE A 207 10.07 12.50 -5.49
C ILE A 207 8.83 11.69 -5.15
N VAL A 208 7.72 12.00 -5.81
CA VAL A 208 6.47 11.26 -5.64
C VAL A 208 6.20 10.42 -6.88
N ILE A 209 6.12 9.11 -6.70
CA ILE A 209 5.59 8.17 -7.68
C ILE A 209 4.42 7.46 -7.00
N PRO A 210 3.17 7.86 -7.29
CA PRO A 210 1.99 7.30 -6.62
C PRO A 210 1.79 5.83 -6.99
N HIS A 211 0.94 5.15 -6.23
CA HIS A 211 0.45 3.83 -6.63
C HIS A 211 -0.20 3.92 -8.00
N GLN A 212 0.12 2.96 -8.87
CA GLN A 212 -0.22 3.00 -10.27
C GLN A 212 -1.59 2.35 -10.55
N ILE A 213 -2.34 2.93 -11.48
CA ILE A 213 -3.47 2.24 -12.11
C ILE A 213 -2.91 1.03 -12.89
N GLN A 214 -3.54 -0.12 -12.72
CA GLN A 214 -3.25 -1.31 -13.51
C GLN A 214 -4.14 -1.32 -14.75
N ASP A 215 -3.52 -1.36 -15.94
CA ASP A 215 -4.23 -1.44 -17.21
C ASP A 215 -4.65 -2.87 -17.60
N GLU A 216 -4.50 -3.83 -16.70
CA GLU A 216 -4.95 -5.19 -16.98
C GLU A 216 -6.48 -5.19 -17.10
N GLU A 217 -6.97 -5.71 -18.24
CA GLU A 217 -8.40 -5.94 -18.42
C GLU A 217 -8.89 -6.98 -17.41
N VAL A 218 -10.02 -6.71 -16.82
CA VAL A 218 -10.70 -7.67 -15.96
C VAL A 218 -11.27 -8.76 -16.84
N THR A 219 -10.62 -9.92 -16.88
CA THR A 219 -10.96 -11.03 -17.77
C THR A 219 -12.28 -11.72 -17.43
N ASN A 220 -12.67 -11.74 -16.16
CA ASN A 220 -13.96 -12.27 -15.72
C ASN A 220 -14.86 -11.13 -15.28
N LYS A 221 -15.98 -10.89 -15.97
CA LYS A 221 -16.93 -9.80 -15.69
C LYS A 221 -18.17 -10.27 -14.89
N VAL A 222 -18.11 -11.43 -14.29
CA VAL A 222 -19.24 -11.99 -13.53
C VAL A 222 -19.20 -11.45 -12.10
N LEU A 223 -20.26 -10.75 -11.70
CA LEU A 223 -20.45 -10.32 -10.33
C LEU A 223 -20.83 -11.49 -9.44
N PRO A 224 -20.37 -11.54 -8.18
CA PRO A 224 -20.77 -12.58 -7.25
C PRO A 224 -22.27 -12.47 -6.90
N ASN A 225 -22.89 -13.60 -6.59
CA ASN A 225 -24.34 -13.69 -6.32
C ASN A 225 -24.81 -12.81 -5.15
N TYR A 226 -23.90 -12.46 -4.23
CA TYR A 226 -24.21 -11.60 -3.10
C TYR A 226 -24.15 -10.10 -3.44
N PHE A 227 -23.73 -9.72 -4.65
CA PHE A 227 -23.65 -8.33 -5.09
C PHE A 227 -24.92 -7.93 -5.84
N SER A 228 -25.64 -6.94 -5.35
CA SER A 228 -26.82 -6.40 -6.02
C SER A 228 -26.41 -5.40 -7.11
N LYS A 229 -26.53 -5.81 -8.38
CA LYS A 229 -26.19 -4.98 -9.54
C LYS A 229 -27.18 -3.83 -9.74
N GLU A 230 -28.44 -4.07 -9.49
CA GLU A 230 -29.53 -3.09 -9.68
C GLU A 230 -29.79 -2.21 -8.48
N GLY A 231 -29.21 -2.57 -7.33
CA GLY A 231 -29.34 -1.84 -6.07
C GLY A 231 -28.28 -0.78 -5.86
N PHE A 232 -28.52 0.10 -4.91
CA PHE A 232 -27.55 1.08 -4.43
C PHE A 232 -26.53 0.37 -3.51
N THR A 233 -25.35 0.13 -4.04
CA THR A 233 -24.30 -0.64 -3.36
C THR A 233 -23.19 0.25 -2.82
N ILE A 234 -22.96 0.20 -1.52
CA ILE A 234 -21.86 0.85 -0.81
C ILE A 234 -20.79 -0.18 -0.55
N LEU A 235 -19.61 -0.03 -1.14
CA LEU A 235 -18.55 -1.03 -1.09
C LEU A 235 -17.29 -0.53 -0.36
N HIS A 236 -16.94 -1.17 0.75
CA HIS A 236 -15.61 -1.11 1.32
C HIS A 236 -14.83 -2.37 0.92
N ALA A 237 -13.80 -2.22 0.09
CA ALA A 237 -12.89 -3.29 -0.29
C ALA A 237 -11.51 -3.08 0.36
N GLY A 238 -11.14 -3.94 1.32
CA GLY A 238 -9.86 -3.90 2.02
C GLY A 238 -9.94 -4.49 3.42
N ASN A 239 -8.75 -4.72 4.00
CA ASN A 239 -8.66 -5.28 5.34
C ASN A 239 -9.05 -4.23 6.40
N LEU A 240 -9.86 -4.66 7.35
CA LEU A 240 -10.16 -3.90 8.56
C LEU A 240 -9.10 -4.21 9.62
N MET A 241 -8.44 -3.18 10.10
CA MET A 241 -7.49 -3.23 11.22
C MET A 241 -8.04 -2.38 12.36
N LEU A 242 -7.61 -2.63 13.60
CA LEU A 242 -8.13 -1.92 14.78
C LEU A 242 -8.25 -0.38 14.59
N PRO A 243 -7.26 0.34 14.03
CA PRO A 243 -7.41 1.76 13.80
C PRO A 243 -8.41 2.14 12.69
N ARG A 244 -8.74 1.21 11.79
CA ARG A 244 -9.72 1.40 10.69
C ARG A 244 -11.05 0.80 11.08
N ASN A 245 -11.72 1.46 12.02
CA ASN A 245 -12.93 0.96 12.66
C ASN A 245 -14.15 1.14 11.73
N PRO A 246 -14.90 0.05 11.39
CA PRO A 246 -16.08 0.12 10.52
C PRO A 246 -17.33 0.65 11.22
N LYS A 247 -17.32 0.82 12.55
CA LYS A 247 -18.51 1.13 13.34
C LYS A 247 -19.22 2.39 12.86
N GLY A 248 -18.47 3.48 12.63
CA GLY A 248 -19.10 4.74 12.21
C GLY A 248 -19.80 4.62 10.86
N LEU A 249 -19.26 3.86 9.90
CA LEU A 249 -19.92 3.60 8.63
C LEU A 249 -21.20 2.78 8.81
N ILE A 250 -21.18 1.75 9.65
CA ILE A 250 -22.35 0.91 9.90
C ILE A 250 -23.44 1.71 10.62
N GLU A 251 -23.10 2.45 11.66
CA GLU A 251 -24.07 3.28 12.38
C GLU A 251 -24.62 4.41 11.49
N GLY A 252 -23.79 5.04 10.67
CA GLY A 252 -24.25 6.03 9.69
C GLY A 252 -25.20 5.42 8.65
N TYR A 253 -24.93 4.19 8.19
CA TYR A 253 -25.82 3.47 7.29
C TYR A 253 -27.15 3.09 7.95
N LYS A 254 -27.14 2.66 9.22
CA LYS A 254 -28.37 2.40 10.00
C LYS A 254 -29.22 3.67 10.17
N GLU A 255 -28.59 4.80 10.47
CA GLU A 255 -29.31 6.08 10.61
C GLU A 255 -29.93 6.52 9.27
N PHE A 256 -29.21 6.35 8.16
CA PHE A 256 -29.76 6.54 6.82
C PHE A 256 -31.00 5.66 6.57
N LEU A 257 -30.92 4.36 6.87
CA LEU A 257 -32.05 3.44 6.69
C LEU A 257 -33.26 3.72 7.60
N LYS A 258 -33.01 4.27 8.79
CA LYS A 258 -34.06 4.70 9.71
C LYS A 258 -34.85 5.85 9.13
N ASN A 259 -34.15 6.80 8.48
CA ASN A 259 -34.78 7.98 7.88
C ASN A 259 -35.39 7.65 6.50
N ASN A 260 -34.93 6.58 5.82
CA ASN A 260 -35.35 6.14 4.50
C ASN A 260 -35.78 4.68 4.48
N LYS A 261 -36.94 4.39 5.00
CA LYS A 261 -37.43 2.99 5.15
C LYS A 261 -37.51 2.24 3.82
N GLU A 262 -37.83 2.92 2.72
CA GLU A 262 -37.87 2.31 1.39
C GLU A 262 -36.49 1.88 0.88
N ALA A 263 -35.44 2.56 1.30
CA ALA A 263 -34.05 2.23 0.94
C ALA A 263 -33.60 0.84 1.43
N LYS A 264 -34.30 0.24 2.39
CA LYS A 264 -34.05 -1.15 2.80
C LYS A 264 -34.23 -2.17 1.70
N LYS A 265 -35.04 -1.86 0.67
CA LYS A 265 -35.39 -2.79 -0.41
C LYS A 265 -34.35 -2.79 -1.52
N ASP A 266 -33.61 -1.71 -1.69
CA ASP A 266 -32.75 -1.49 -2.85
C ASP A 266 -31.33 -1.05 -2.50
N THR A 267 -30.91 -1.13 -1.23
CA THR A 267 -29.56 -0.77 -0.80
C THR A 267 -28.79 -1.93 -0.20
N GLN A 268 -27.46 -1.89 -0.32
CA GLN A 268 -26.57 -2.90 0.24
C GLN A 268 -25.24 -2.27 0.70
N LEU A 269 -24.76 -2.68 1.90
CA LEU A 269 -23.45 -2.32 2.43
C LEU A 269 -22.53 -3.56 2.42
N LEU A 270 -21.39 -3.48 1.74
CA LEU A 270 -20.46 -4.60 1.58
C LEU A 270 -19.11 -4.30 2.22
N PHE A 271 -18.65 -5.22 3.09
CA PHE A 271 -17.27 -5.28 3.56
C PHE A 271 -16.57 -6.49 2.95
N ILE A 272 -15.60 -6.22 2.06
CA ILE A 272 -14.86 -7.24 1.32
C ILE A 272 -13.40 -7.21 1.73
N GLY A 273 -12.89 -8.31 2.28
CA GLY A 273 -11.51 -8.45 2.76
C GLY A 273 -11.41 -9.11 4.14
N SER A 274 -10.21 -9.13 4.74
CA SER A 274 -10.01 -9.66 6.08
C SER A 274 -10.58 -8.72 7.15
N ASN A 275 -11.35 -9.28 8.07
CA ASN A 275 -12.09 -8.54 9.10
C ASN A 275 -11.79 -9.07 10.52
N GLU A 276 -10.67 -9.79 10.70
CA GLU A 276 -10.38 -10.53 11.96
C GLU A 276 -10.53 -9.69 13.22
N ALA A 277 -10.08 -8.43 13.18
CA ALA A 277 -10.16 -7.52 14.32
C ALA A 277 -11.60 -7.13 14.72
N PHE A 278 -12.58 -7.36 13.85
CA PHE A 278 -13.98 -6.95 14.03
C PHE A 278 -14.97 -8.09 13.78
N ASN A 279 -14.53 -9.34 13.72
CA ASN A 279 -15.37 -10.48 13.37
C ASN A 279 -16.61 -10.61 14.27
N GLU A 280 -16.47 -10.49 15.58
CA GLU A 280 -17.60 -10.60 16.51
C GLU A 280 -18.62 -9.47 16.27
N TYR A 281 -18.13 -8.23 16.18
CA TYR A 281 -18.98 -7.08 15.93
C TYR A 281 -19.70 -7.20 14.58
N LEU A 282 -18.99 -7.51 13.51
CA LEU A 282 -19.56 -7.61 12.17
C LEU A 282 -20.55 -8.77 12.04
N ASN A 283 -20.33 -9.89 12.72
CA ASN A 283 -21.27 -11.00 12.75
C ASN A 283 -22.55 -10.62 13.51
N HIS A 284 -22.43 -9.90 14.63
CA HIS A 284 -23.58 -9.38 15.35
C HIS A 284 -24.38 -8.43 14.47
N GLU A 285 -23.74 -7.47 13.82
CA GLU A 285 -24.39 -6.51 12.94
C GLU A 285 -25.08 -7.17 11.74
N LYS A 286 -24.45 -8.16 11.13
CA LYS A 286 -25.01 -8.92 10.01
C LYS A 286 -26.30 -9.66 10.37
N ASN A 287 -26.44 -10.12 11.61
CA ASN A 287 -27.67 -10.79 12.08
C ASN A 287 -28.84 -9.81 12.28
N ASN A 288 -28.54 -8.51 12.46
CA ASN A 288 -29.52 -7.46 12.73
C ASN A 288 -29.79 -6.53 11.54
N LEU A 289 -29.00 -6.64 10.46
CA LEU A 289 -29.04 -5.77 9.30
C LEU A 289 -28.93 -6.61 8.01
N GLU A 290 -30.07 -6.93 7.41
CA GLU A 290 -30.17 -7.78 6.21
C GLU A 290 -29.37 -7.23 5.01
N GLN A 291 -29.24 -5.90 4.93
CA GLN A 291 -28.51 -5.21 3.87
C GLN A 291 -27.00 -5.28 4.03
N LEU A 292 -26.49 -5.81 5.14
CA LEU A 292 -25.07 -5.91 5.40
C LEU A 292 -24.50 -7.25 4.95
N TYR A 293 -23.54 -7.19 4.03
CA TYR A 293 -22.73 -8.34 3.64
C TYR A 293 -21.27 -8.18 4.11
N VAL A 294 -20.72 -9.25 4.67
CA VAL A 294 -19.33 -9.32 5.12
C VAL A 294 -18.69 -10.57 4.55
N SER A 295 -17.59 -10.42 3.80
CA SER A 295 -16.89 -11.56 3.22
C SER A 295 -16.19 -12.43 4.28
N LYS A 296 -16.08 -13.73 4.02
CA LYS A 296 -15.31 -14.67 4.86
C LYS A 296 -13.82 -14.60 4.51
N GLY A 297 -13.17 -13.47 4.81
CA GLY A 297 -11.74 -13.28 4.55
C GLY A 297 -11.42 -12.79 3.14
N TYR A 298 -10.31 -13.28 2.58
CA TYR A 298 -9.77 -12.84 1.30
C TYR A 298 -10.71 -13.14 0.13
N VAL A 299 -10.93 -12.14 -0.73
CA VAL A 299 -11.64 -12.26 -2.00
C VAL A 299 -10.66 -12.00 -3.14
N GLN A 300 -10.82 -12.71 -4.25
CA GLN A 300 -9.93 -12.58 -5.40
C GLN A 300 -9.93 -11.16 -5.98
N TYR A 301 -8.75 -10.70 -6.35
CA TYR A 301 -8.54 -9.32 -6.79
C TYR A 301 -9.43 -8.91 -7.98
N ASN A 302 -9.55 -9.79 -8.98
CA ASN A 302 -10.38 -9.52 -10.17
C ASN A 302 -11.87 -9.36 -9.80
N GLU A 303 -12.35 -10.16 -8.85
CA GLU A 303 -13.71 -10.08 -8.34
C GLU A 303 -13.94 -8.76 -7.59
N VAL A 304 -12.97 -8.34 -6.76
CA VAL A 304 -13.02 -7.03 -6.08
C VAL A 304 -13.05 -5.89 -7.08
N GLN A 305 -12.23 -5.94 -8.14
CA GLN A 305 -12.23 -4.88 -9.16
C GLN A 305 -13.58 -4.75 -9.87
N ILE A 306 -14.21 -5.88 -10.22
CA ILE A 306 -15.54 -5.87 -10.85
C ILE A 306 -16.56 -5.24 -9.91
N MET A 307 -16.56 -5.62 -8.64
CA MET A 307 -17.44 -5.03 -7.66
C MET A 307 -17.22 -3.51 -7.52
N GLN A 308 -15.96 -3.05 -7.47
CA GLN A 308 -15.65 -1.61 -7.40
C GLN A 308 -16.17 -0.83 -8.62
N MET A 309 -16.08 -1.41 -9.82
CA MET A 309 -16.59 -0.80 -11.06
C MET A 309 -18.12 -0.75 -11.12
N ASN A 310 -18.82 -1.63 -10.41
CA ASN A 310 -20.28 -1.72 -10.42
C ASN A 310 -20.94 -1.19 -9.13
N ALA A 311 -20.18 -0.90 -8.09
CA ALA A 311 -20.70 -0.28 -6.87
C ALA A 311 -21.21 1.14 -7.15
N SER A 312 -22.24 1.57 -6.42
CA SER A 312 -22.74 2.94 -6.47
C SER A 312 -21.80 3.89 -5.75
N ILE A 313 -21.13 3.41 -4.69
CA ILE A 313 -20.15 4.15 -3.90
C ILE A 313 -18.99 3.23 -3.55
N ASN A 314 -17.76 3.71 -3.75
CA ASN A 314 -16.56 3.10 -3.18
C ASN A 314 -16.16 3.81 -1.87
N VAL A 315 -15.93 3.05 -0.79
CA VAL A 315 -15.54 3.61 0.50
C VAL A 315 -14.04 3.50 0.71
N ILE A 316 -13.39 4.61 0.99
CA ILE A 316 -12.03 4.66 1.49
C ILE A 316 -12.10 4.93 3.00
N LEU A 317 -11.79 3.92 3.79
CA LEU A 317 -11.80 3.95 5.25
C LEU A 317 -10.35 4.03 5.74
N GLU A 318 -10.00 5.13 6.40
CA GLU A 318 -8.70 5.35 7.02
C GLU A 318 -8.78 5.24 8.55
N ALA A 319 -7.65 5.29 9.24
CA ALA A 319 -7.64 5.31 10.70
C ALA A 319 -8.17 6.65 11.23
N LYS A 320 -8.79 6.63 12.43
CA LYS A 320 -9.05 7.86 13.17
C LYS A 320 -7.72 8.46 13.60
N ALA A 321 -7.35 9.58 13.01
CA ALA A 321 -6.07 10.25 13.21
C ALA A 321 -6.20 11.77 12.97
N GLU A 322 -5.20 12.52 13.36
CA GLU A 322 -5.06 13.93 12.96
C GLU A 322 -4.52 14.03 11.53
N ILE A 323 -3.58 13.15 11.21
CA ILE A 323 -2.94 13.09 9.90
C ILE A 323 -2.83 11.65 9.39
N SER A 324 -3.05 11.44 8.09
CA SER A 324 -2.78 10.18 7.38
C SER A 324 -1.93 10.47 6.14
N PRO A 325 -0.61 10.28 6.22
CA PRO A 325 0.27 10.55 5.09
C PRO A 325 0.22 9.45 4.01
N PHE A 326 -0.53 8.40 4.25
CA PHE A 326 -0.59 7.22 3.36
C PHE A 326 -1.48 7.47 2.16
N LEU A 327 -1.06 6.99 0.98
CA LEU A 327 -1.96 6.77 -0.14
C LEU A 327 -2.49 5.33 -0.07
N PRO A 328 -3.79 5.11 0.20
CA PRO A 328 -4.33 3.75 0.25
C PRO A 328 -4.14 3.02 -1.07
N GLY A 329 -3.66 1.76 -1.02
CA GLY A 329 -3.41 0.96 -2.23
C GLY A 329 -4.66 0.71 -3.09
N LYS A 330 -5.87 0.90 -2.53
CA LYS A 330 -7.14 0.84 -3.26
C LYS A 330 -7.48 2.14 -4.02
N PHE A 331 -6.84 3.27 -3.69
CA PHE A 331 -7.16 4.58 -4.28
C PHE A 331 -7.12 4.55 -5.81
N PRO A 332 -6.08 4.03 -6.48
CA PRO A 332 -6.06 3.95 -7.95
C PRO A 332 -7.23 3.15 -8.53
N HIS A 333 -7.68 2.10 -7.83
CA HIS A 333 -8.80 1.28 -8.28
C HIS A 333 -10.14 2.01 -8.15
N CYS A 334 -10.31 2.80 -7.08
CA CYS A 334 -11.49 3.65 -6.88
C CYS A 334 -11.54 4.74 -7.96
N ILE A 335 -10.39 5.35 -8.31
CA ILE A 335 -10.32 6.34 -9.40
C ILE A 335 -10.62 5.69 -10.76
N LYS A 336 -10.05 4.51 -11.05
CA LYS A 336 -10.33 3.77 -12.29
C LYS A 336 -11.81 3.35 -12.41
N ALA A 337 -12.46 3.06 -11.29
CA ALA A 337 -13.86 2.68 -11.26
C ALA A 337 -14.79 3.84 -11.60
N ASP A 338 -14.33 5.08 -11.52
CA ASP A 338 -15.08 6.31 -11.80
C ASP A 338 -16.43 6.40 -11.07
N LYS A 339 -16.51 5.85 -9.85
CA LYS A 339 -17.67 5.91 -8.97
C LYS A 339 -17.45 6.89 -7.84
N PRO A 340 -18.48 7.54 -7.27
CA PRO A 340 -18.35 8.37 -6.10
C PRO A 340 -17.56 7.68 -5.00
N ILE A 341 -16.69 8.43 -4.32
CA ILE A 341 -15.87 7.94 -3.22
C ILE A 341 -16.40 8.54 -1.93
N LEU A 342 -16.82 7.70 -0.99
CA LEU A 342 -17.05 8.13 0.39
C LEU A 342 -15.75 7.98 1.16
N HIS A 343 -15.08 9.09 1.43
CA HIS A 343 -13.85 9.11 2.19
C HIS A 343 -14.14 9.31 3.69
N LEU A 344 -13.78 8.30 4.49
CA LEU A 344 -13.92 8.30 5.94
C LEU A 344 -12.53 8.26 6.57
N GLY A 345 -12.07 9.39 7.06
CA GLY A 345 -10.72 9.54 7.58
C GLY A 345 -10.40 10.98 8.02
N PRO A 346 -9.14 11.26 8.35
CA PRO A 346 -8.74 12.60 8.77
C PRO A 346 -8.81 13.62 7.62
N GLN A 347 -9.12 14.85 7.96
CA GLN A 347 -9.11 15.94 6.98
C GLN A 347 -7.71 16.12 6.37
N MET A 348 -6.67 16.04 7.18
CA MET A 348 -5.28 16.04 6.73
C MET A 348 -4.85 14.64 6.34
N SER A 349 -5.28 14.18 5.16
CA SER A 349 -4.84 12.89 4.59
C SER A 349 -4.48 13.05 3.11
N GLU A 350 -3.64 12.15 2.60
CA GLU A 350 -3.30 12.15 1.18
C GLU A 350 -4.54 11.92 0.31
N THR A 351 -5.45 11.05 0.74
CA THR A 351 -6.74 10.85 0.06
C THR A 351 -7.54 12.14 -0.01
N SER A 352 -7.67 12.87 1.12
CA SER A 352 -8.39 14.13 1.16
C SER A 352 -7.75 15.20 0.28
N ARG A 353 -6.40 15.30 0.30
CA ARG A 353 -5.63 16.22 -0.53
C ARG A 353 -5.86 15.98 -2.03
N LEU A 354 -5.82 14.71 -2.47
CA LEU A 354 -6.02 14.35 -3.86
C LEU A 354 -7.47 14.54 -4.32
N LEU A 355 -8.45 14.22 -3.48
CA LEU A 355 -9.86 14.48 -3.81
C LEU A 355 -10.15 15.98 -3.93
N GLY A 356 -9.39 16.83 -3.22
CA GLY A 356 -9.55 18.29 -3.23
C GLY A 356 -10.42 18.80 -2.07
N GLU A 357 -10.27 20.07 -1.73
CA GLU A 357 -11.02 20.70 -0.62
C GLU A 357 -12.51 20.70 -0.88
N ASP A 358 -12.91 20.98 -2.12
CA ASP A 358 -14.30 21.07 -2.55
C ASP A 358 -15.01 19.72 -2.69
N TYR A 359 -14.27 18.59 -2.55
CA TYR A 359 -14.89 17.27 -2.61
C TYR A 359 -15.77 17.03 -1.38
N LYS A 360 -17.08 16.94 -1.61
CA LYS A 360 -18.11 17.00 -0.57
C LYS A 360 -18.15 15.75 0.33
N TYR A 361 -17.95 14.54 -0.25
CA TYR A 361 -18.21 13.28 0.44
C TYR A 361 -17.03 12.83 1.29
N LYS A 362 -16.63 13.69 2.24
CA LYS A 362 -15.56 13.48 3.22
C LYS A 362 -16.11 13.64 4.64
N SER A 363 -15.74 12.74 5.54
CA SER A 363 -16.14 12.79 6.95
C SER A 363 -15.06 12.15 7.83
N GLN A 364 -15.06 12.51 9.11
CA GLN A 364 -14.37 11.70 10.13
C GLN A 364 -14.99 10.31 10.18
N ILE A 365 -14.17 9.31 10.50
CA ILE A 365 -14.54 7.90 10.50
C ILE A 365 -15.70 7.57 11.45
N ASP A 366 -15.92 8.37 12.49
CA ASP A 366 -16.91 8.19 13.55
C ASP A 366 -18.02 9.27 13.57
N ASP A 367 -18.05 10.15 12.58
CA ASP A 367 -19.13 11.14 12.43
C ASP A 367 -20.35 10.51 11.73
N THR A 368 -21.11 9.75 12.50
CA THR A 368 -22.24 8.94 12.01
C THR A 368 -23.32 9.79 11.34
N GLN A 369 -23.59 10.99 11.85
CA GLN A 369 -24.59 11.89 11.27
C GLN A 369 -24.17 12.37 9.88
N LYS A 370 -22.95 12.84 9.74
CA LYS A 370 -22.41 13.30 8.47
C LYS A 370 -22.28 12.17 7.45
N ILE A 371 -21.90 10.96 7.93
CA ILE A 371 -21.86 9.75 7.09
C ILE A 371 -23.28 9.43 6.57
N ALA A 372 -24.30 9.45 7.44
CA ALA A 372 -25.69 9.23 7.04
C ALA A 372 -26.17 10.25 6.01
N GLN A 373 -25.87 11.53 6.21
CA GLN A 373 -26.19 12.61 5.27
C GLN A 373 -25.55 12.41 3.90
N HIS A 374 -24.27 12.03 3.87
CA HIS A 374 -23.56 11.75 2.61
C HIS A 374 -24.15 10.55 1.87
N ILE A 375 -24.47 9.49 2.60
CA ILE A 375 -25.15 8.30 2.03
C ILE A 375 -26.50 8.70 1.43
N GLU A 376 -27.31 9.47 2.18
CA GLU A 376 -28.59 9.96 1.73
C GLU A 376 -28.51 10.76 0.42
N GLU A 377 -27.59 11.74 0.37
CA GLU A 377 -27.41 12.55 -0.82
C GLU A 377 -26.96 11.72 -2.02
N LEU A 378 -26.05 10.77 -1.81
CA LEU A 378 -25.57 9.88 -2.87
C LEU A 378 -26.66 8.91 -3.33
N TYR A 379 -27.51 8.45 -2.41
CA TYR A 379 -28.66 7.62 -2.72
C TYR A 379 -29.68 8.38 -3.56
N GLN A 380 -30.00 9.62 -3.20
CA GLN A 380 -30.93 10.43 -3.98
C GLN A 380 -30.39 10.75 -5.38
N LYS A 381 -29.09 11.01 -5.51
CA LYS A 381 -28.44 11.17 -6.81
C LYS A 381 -28.52 9.90 -7.64
N TRP A 382 -28.23 8.73 -7.01
CA TRP A 382 -28.32 7.43 -7.68
C TRP A 382 -29.76 7.12 -8.15
N LYS A 383 -30.78 7.49 -7.39
CA LYS A 383 -32.19 7.32 -7.83
C LYS A 383 -32.51 8.13 -9.07
N ASN A 384 -31.93 9.33 -9.20
CA ASN A 384 -32.13 10.20 -10.36
C ASN A 384 -31.22 9.78 -11.55
N ASP A 385 -30.01 9.37 -11.28
CA ASP A 385 -29.04 8.91 -12.27
C ASP A 385 -28.20 7.74 -11.69
N LYS A 386 -28.54 6.52 -12.08
CA LYS A 386 -27.82 5.30 -11.66
C LYS A 386 -26.34 5.26 -12.07
N TYR A 387 -25.94 6.10 -13.02
CA TYR A 387 -24.58 6.18 -13.57
C TYR A 387 -23.77 7.33 -13.00
N ASN A 388 -24.07 7.78 -11.77
CA ASN A 388 -23.32 8.85 -11.11
C ASN A 388 -21.80 8.59 -11.16
N HIS A 389 -21.05 9.52 -11.77
CA HIS A 389 -19.61 9.40 -12.00
C HIS A 389 -18.82 10.30 -11.05
N LEU A 390 -17.61 9.87 -10.69
CA LEU A 390 -16.66 10.69 -9.95
C LEU A 390 -16.11 11.83 -10.81
N ASN A 391 -15.86 11.55 -12.11
CA ASN A 391 -15.39 12.46 -13.12
C ASN A 391 -14.13 13.25 -12.74
N ARG A 392 -13.03 12.52 -12.44
CA ARG A 392 -11.73 13.08 -12.04
C ARG A 392 -10.61 12.65 -13.00
N PRO A 393 -10.63 13.15 -14.25
CA PRO A 393 -9.59 12.84 -15.25
C PRO A 393 -8.20 13.30 -14.81
N ASP A 394 -8.10 14.36 -13.99
CA ASP A 394 -6.86 14.81 -13.38
C ASP A 394 -6.21 13.73 -12.49
N LEU A 395 -7.00 12.99 -11.72
CA LEU A 395 -6.50 11.88 -10.90
C LEU A 395 -6.16 10.64 -11.73
N VAL A 396 -6.91 10.39 -12.81
CA VAL A 396 -6.57 9.34 -13.78
C VAL A 396 -5.20 9.64 -14.39
N ASP A 397 -4.96 10.88 -14.82
CA ASP A 397 -3.66 11.31 -15.36
C ASP A 397 -2.56 11.24 -14.33
N TYR A 398 -2.80 11.70 -13.10
CA TYR A 398 -1.83 11.64 -11.99
C TYR A 398 -1.36 10.21 -11.66
N LEU A 399 -2.27 9.23 -11.78
CA LEU A 399 -1.99 7.81 -11.48
C LEU A 399 -1.59 7.00 -12.73
N SER A 400 -1.40 7.66 -13.86
CA SER A 400 -1.18 7.04 -15.17
C SER A 400 0.29 6.69 -15.42
N ILE A 401 0.51 5.83 -16.41
CA ILE A 401 1.83 5.53 -16.98
C ILE A 401 2.48 6.80 -17.58
N LYS A 402 1.67 7.71 -18.13
CA LYS A 402 2.16 8.98 -18.69
C LYS A 402 2.82 9.84 -17.61
N ASN A 403 2.18 9.99 -16.44
CA ASN A 403 2.77 10.70 -15.31
C ASN A 403 4.03 10.01 -14.80
N LEU A 404 4.02 8.67 -14.66
CA LEU A 404 5.20 7.90 -14.28
C LEU A 404 6.38 8.18 -15.23
N LYS A 405 6.13 8.18 -16.54
CA LYS A 405 7.14 8.49 -17.56
C LYS A 405 7.67 9.91 -17.41
N THR A 406 6.82 10.89 -17.16
CA THR A 406 7.20 12.29 -16.93
C THR A 406 8.14 12.42 -15.72
N VAL A 407 7.76 11.83 -14.57
CA VAL A 407 8.59 11.83 -13.36
C VAL A 407 9.92 11.13 -13.57
N MET A 408 9.94 9.98 -14.25
CA MET A 408 11.19 9.26 -14.52
C MET A 408 12.10 9.99 -15.53
N ASN A 409 11.53 10.76 -16.46
CA ASN A 409 12.31 11.56 -17.41
C ASN A 409 12.96 12.78 -16.74
N SER A 410 12.30 13.45 -15.78
CA SER A 410 12.92 14.57 -15.05
C SER A 410 14.17 14.14 -14.28
N LEU A 411 14.18 12.93 -13.69
CA LEU A 411 15.37 12.38 -13.02
C LEU A 411 16.56 12.15 -13.98
N SER A 412 16.28 12.14 -15.27
CA SER A 412 17.29 11.87 -16.29
C SER A 412 17.98 13.13 -16.79
N SER A 413 17.34 14.29 -16.68
CA SER A 413 17.89 15.60 -17.03
C SER A 413 18.86 16.10 -15.95
N ASP A 414 18.54 15.86 -14.67
CA ASP A 414 19.38 16.30 -13.54
C ASP A 414 20.70 15.53 -13.43
N ALA A 415 20.79 14.34 -14.02
CA ALA A 415 22.03 13.56 -14.07
C ALA A 415 23.00 14.02 -15.19
N SER A 416 22.59 14.95 -16.05
CA SER A 416 23.35 15.43 -17.21
C SER A 416 23.85 16.87 -17.05
N SER A 417 23.43 17.54 -15.98
CA SER A 417 23.90 18.86 -15.54
C SER A 417 24.91 18.71 -14.38
#